data_b2046a511c2bafd8e9a38cea61a7f33d
#
_entry.id   b2046a511c2bafd8e9a38cea61a7f33d
#
_cell.length_a   1.000
_cell.length_b   1.000
_cell.length_c   1.000
_cell.angle_alpha   90.00
_cell.angle_beta   90.00
_cell.angle_gamma   90.00
#
_symmetry.space_group_name_H-M   'P 1'
#
loop_
_entity.id
_entity.type
_entity.pdbx_description
1 polymer ?
#
loop_
_entity_poly.entity_id
_entity_poly.type
_entity_poly.pdbx_seq_one_letter_code
_entity_poly.pdbx_strand_id
1 'polypeptide(L)'
;MSDTTVVSREQTQLKLDRRAPIAAKYLADTPYTMADRLEDCARDFGERIFLTEGDVRYTYAQFNQRANQVARALHEQGVRKGDVVAMAIENRPAFFFAWFGVAKLGAVVAFINTHVMGKPLTHALEVTNASHVIVGEECAERFAQTEGLSTALSYWHWPDEDRPAAAEVLSQFGPDLQALATSQDGSPVPLAWREGVVAGDTAQYIFTSGTTGLPKAAVISHARWLMAGDSMQLLWEITRDDCFYCFLPLYHGAASMSLTATAMAAGARIVVRRKFSRSEFWRDIRAHGITFCQYVGEICRFLLSVPATDSDREHSLRKMAGTGLTPEIWQQWTSRFGAVFQIYEGWGGTESNTNTINLDNRIGSCGRVPFWEKTNLRLVRYDQEKGDYIRDENGFLQLAGVNEPGEAIGMVIQYPGVVAGRFEGYTSEEASEKKLLRNVFQQGDVWWTSGDLLRCDEDGYCWFVDRIGDTFRWKSENVSTMEVSDALGDYQGLDAITVYGVQVPGHGGRAGMAALVMHEGAQFDPKAFWKMAIARLPRYAAPLFVRLMDTPDMTGNYKLRKVDLQKQGYDSAQTGDPLFVRNDKLQTYVPLTAATLEEALRG
;
A
#
# COMPACT_ATOMS: atom_id res chain seq x y z
N MET A 1 11.60 11.18 31.37
CA MET A 1 12.44 10.10 30.84
C MET A 1 11.71 8.82 31.18
N SER A 2 10.92 8.26 30.27
CA SER A 2 10.27 6.97 30.48
C SER A 2 11.34 5.90 30.31
N ASP A 3 11.49 5.09 31.33
CA ASP A 3 12.29 3.87 31.35
C ASP A 3 11.76 2.98 30.20
N THR A 4 12.33 3.10 29.01
CA THR A 4 12.02 2.22 27.89
C THR A 4 12.65 0.90 28.21
N THR A 5 11.89 0.00 28.83
CA THR A 5 12.27 -1.39 29.06
C THR A 5 12.71 -1.94 27.71
N VAL A 6 14.00 -2.23 27.57
CA VAL A 6 14.58 -2.80 26.34
C VAL A 6 13.93 -4.17 26.13
N VAL A 7 13.09 -4.28 25.10
CA VAL A 7 12.45 -5.56 24.74
C VAL A 7 13.53 -6.52 24.22
N SER A 8 13.64 -7.71 24.82
CA SER A 8 14.63 -8.69 24.38
C SER A 8 14.27 -9.30 23.01
N ARG A 9 15.26 -9.90 22.33
CA ARG A 9 15.03 -10.61 21.05
C ARG A 9 14.04 -11.76 21.21
N GLU A 10 14.16 -12.49 22.30
CA GLU A 10 13.29 -13.62 22.65
C GLU A 10 11.84 -13.17 22.87
N GLN A 11 11.64 -12.04 23.54
CA GLN A 11 10.29 -11.49 23.76
C GLN A 11 9.61 -11.10 22.45
N THR A 12 10.34 -10.45 21.54
CA THR A 12 9.80 -10.14 20.21
C THR A 12 9.51 -11.41 19.42
N GLN A 13 10.43 -12.40 19.48
CA GLN A 13 10.25 -13.67 18.78
C GLN A 13 9.04 -14.44 19.28
N LEU A 14 8.80 -14.47 20.60
CA LEU A 14 7.60 -15.08 21.17
C LEU A 14 6.30 -14.46 20.63
N LYS A 15 6.29 -13.13 20.44
CA LYS A 15 5.15 -12.46 19.80
C LYS A 15 4.99 -12.92 18.34
N LEU A 16 6.08 -12.99 17.58
CA LEU A 16 6.09 -13.45 16.18
C LEU A 16 5.69 -14.91 16.03
N ASP A 17 6.13 -15.77 16.93
CA ASP A 17 5.87 -17.23 16.91
C ASP A 17 4.38 -17.54 17.13
N ARG A 18 3.57 -16.61 17.68
CA ARG A 18 2.11 -16.76 17.83
C ARG A 18 1.40 -17.03 16.50
N ARG A 19 1.98 -16.59 15.39
CA ARG A 19 1.43 -16.81 14.03
C ARG A 19 1.80 -18.17 13.41
N ALA A 20 2.79 -18.89 13.96
CA ALA A 20 3.30 -20.12 13.36
C ALA A 20 2.22 -21.19 13.10
N PRO A 21 1.22 -21.43 13.99
CA PRO A 21 0.15 -22.40 13.72
C PRO A 21 -0.74 -22.06 12.53
N ILE A 22 -0.80 -20.79 12.11
CA ILE A 22 -1.69 -20.34 11.03
C ILE A 22 -1.26 -20.91 9.69
N ALA A 23 0.04 -21.06 9.46
CA ALA A 23 0.58 -21.67 8.24
C ALA A 23 0.10 -23.12 8.03
N ALA A 24 -0.08 -23.88 9.10
CA ALA A 24 -0.59 -25.24 9.04
C ALA A 24 -2.14 -25.31 8.93
N LYS A 25 -2.83 -24.23 9.29
CA LYS A 25 -4.30 -24.15 9.22
C LYS A 25 -4.80 -24.01 7.78
N TYR A 26 -4.03 -23.35 6.90
CA TYR A 26 -4.45 -23.05 5.53
C TYR A 26 -3.44 -23.64 4.53
N LEU A 27 -3.49 -24.95 4.37
CA LEU A 27 -2.77 -25.64 3.28
C LEU A 27 -3.50 -25.40 1.95
N ALA A 28 -2.79 -25.62 0.84
CA ALA A 28 -3.33 -25.33 -0.49
C ALA A 28 -4.62 -26.09 -0.81
N ASP A 29 -4.75 -27.32 -0.31
CA ASP A 29 -5.91 -28.21 -0.51
C ASP A 29 -7.01 -28.07 0.59
N THR A 30 -6.83 -27.17 1.55
CA THR A 30 -7.81 -26.95 2.61
C THR A 30 -9.14 -26.44 2.01
N PRO A 31 -10.27 -27.13 2.21
CA PRO A 31 -11.56 -26.73 1.66
C PRO A 31 -12.19 -25.60 2.49
N TYR A 32 -11.49 -24.47 2.60
CA TYR A 32 -11.91 -23.30 3.36
C TYR A 32 -11.47 -22.03 2.65
N THR A 33 -12.41 -21.16 2.38
CA THR A 33 -12.25 -19.95 1.56
C THR A 33 -12.64 -18.69 2.34
N MET A 34 -12.44 -17.51 1.74
CA MET A 34 -12.93 -16.25 2.31
C MET A 34 -14.47 -16.19 2.39
N ALA A 35 -15.19 -16.92 1.52
CA ALA A 35 -16.64 -17.02 1.58
C ALA A 35 -17.08 -17.81 2.83
N ASP A 36 -16.37 -18.90 3.16
CA ASP A 36 -16.62 -19.68 4.38
C ASP A 36 -16.32 -18.85 5.64
N ARG A 37 -15.26 -18.02 5.60
CA ARG A 37 -14.97 -17.06 6.68
C ARG A 37 -16.12 -16.11 6.92
N LEU A 38 -16.76 -15.56 5.87
CA LEU A 38 -17.93 -14.70 6.02
C LEU A 38 -19.11 -15.47 6.66
N GLU A 39 -19.36 -16.71 6.23
CA GLU A 39 -20.43 -17.53 6.77
C GLU A 39 -20.21 -17.86 8.26
N ASP A 40 -18.96 -18.18 8.63
CA ASP A 40 -18.58 -18.35 10.03
C ASP A 40 -18.77 -17.07 10.85
N CYS A 41 -18.33 -15.92 10.33
CA CYS A 41 -18.56 -14.63 11.00
C CYS A 41 -20.04 -14.31 11.17
N ALA A 42 -20.87 -14.63 10.18
CA ALA A 42 -22.32 -14.42 10.26
C ALA A 42 -22.98 -15.34 11.29
N ARG A 43 -22.47 -16.56 11.45
CA ARG A 43 -22.93 -17.51 12.47
C ARG A 43 -22.48 -17.09 13.88
N ASP A 44 -21.20 -16.72 14.04
CA ASP A 44 -20.58 -16.53 15.35
C ASP A 44 -20.76 -15.10 15.89
N PHE A 45 -20.91 -14.11 14.99
CA PHE A 45 -21.02 -12.68 15.30
C PHE A 45 -22.24 -12.02 14.64
N GLY A 46 -23.27 -12.76 14.24
CA GLY A 46 -24.36 -12.32 13.37
C GLY A 46 -25.00 -10.99 13.74
N GLU A 47 -25.26 -10.77 15.03
CA GLU A 47 -25.89 -9.54 15.54
C GLU A 47 -24.91 -8.37 15.74
N ARG A 48 -23.58 -8.60 15.64
CA ARG A 48 -22.60 -7.52 15.78
C ARG A 48 -22.52 -6.72 14.49
N ILE A 49 -22.35 -5.40 14.64
CA ILE A 49 -22.12 -4.50 13.50
C ILE A 49 -20.76 -4.85 12.87
N PHE A 50 -20.77 -5.09 11.57
CA PHE A 50 -19.54 -5.24 10.77
C PHE A 50 -19.18 -3.97 10.03
N LEU A 51 -20.11 -3.39 9.24
CA LEU A 51 -19.87 -2.19 8.44
C LEU A 51 -20.67 -0.99 8.97
N THR A 52 -20.06 0.18 8.92
CA THR A 52 -20.72 1.46 9.20
C THR A 52 -20.27 2.46 8.14
N GLU A 53 -21.19 3.16 7.49
CA GLU A 53 -20.95 4.31 6.62
C GLU A 53 -21.92 5.42 7.02
N GLY A 54 -21.41 6.54 7.56
CA GLY A 54 -22.26 7.56 8.16
C GLY A 54 -23.14 6.97 9.26
N ASP A 55 -24.46 7.10 9.10
CA ASP A 55 -25.45 6.54 10.03
C ASP A 55 -25.93 5.12 9.65
N VAL A 56 -25.56 4.66 8.45
CA VAL A 56 -25.97 3.33 7.96
C VAL A 56 -25.06 2.24 8.56
N ARG A 57 -25.68 1.18 9.05
CA ARG A 57 -25.01 0.08 9.73
C ARG A 57 -25.48 -1.26 9.19
N TYR A 58 -24.55 -2.20 9.03
CA TYR A 58 -24.85 -3.58 8.66
C TYR A 58 -24.21 -4.52 9.68
N THR A 59 -25.02 -5.43 10.23
CA THR A 59 -24.49 -6.52 11.06
C THR A 59 -23.79 -7.56 10.16
N TYR A 60 -23.05 -8.49 10.77
CA TYR A 60 -22.44 -9.60 10.02
C TYR A 60 -23.50 -10.46 9.32
N ALA A 61 -24.64 -10.69 9.95
CA ALA A 61 -25.75 -11.43 9.34
C ALA A 61 -26.34 -10.67 8.14
N GLN A 62 -26.59 -9.36 8.28
CA GLN A 62 -27.09 -8.53 7.17
C GLN A 62 -26.07 -8.44 6.03
N PHE A 63 -24.79 -8.32 6.35
CA PHE A 63 -23.73 -8.34 5.34
C PHE A 63 -23.70 -9.65 4.56
N ASN A 64 -23.76 -10.79 5.27
CA ASN A 64 -23.83 -12.11 4.63
C ASN A 64 -25.07 -12.26 3.75
N GLN A 65 -26.23 -11.77 4.22
CA GLN A 65 -27.46 -11.74 3.44
C GLN A 65 -27.31 -10.94 2.13
N ARG A 66 -26.73 -9.74 2.20
CA ARG A 66 -26.45 -8.91 1.01
C ARG A 66 -25.49 -9.60 0.04
N ALA A 67 -24.42 -10.23 0.55
CA ALA A 67 -23.51 -11.01 -0.27
C ALA A 67 -24.19 -12.22 -0.95
N ASN A 68 -25.13 -12.89 -0.26
CA ASN A 68 -25.95 -13.98 -0.84
C ASN A 68 -26.83 -13.46 -1.98
N GLN A 69 -27.49 -12.30 -1.79
CA GLN A 69 -28.32 -11.68 -2.82
C GLN A 69 -27.52 -11.34 -4.07
N VAL A 70 -26.32 -10.73 -3.90
CA VAL A 70 -25.42 -10.43 -5.02
C VAL A 70 -24.94 -11.70 -5.72
N ALA A 71 -24.57 -12.73 -4.97
CA ALA A 71 -24.15 -14.02 -5.54
C ALA A 71 -25.27 -14.64 -6.40
N ARG A 72 -26.53 -14.61 -5.95
CA ARG A 72 -27.67 -15.11 -6.73
C ARG A 72 -27.87 -14.31 -8.01
N ALA A 73 -27.88 -12.98 -7.91
CA ALA A 73 -28.02 -12.11 -9.08
C ALA A 73 -26.91 -12.39 -10.12
N LEU A 74 -25.67 -12.44 -9.69
CA LEU A 74 -24.53 -12.72 -10.58
C LEU A 74 -24.60 -14.13 -11.17
N HIS A 75 -25.01 -15.13 -10.38
CA HIS A 75 -25.21 -16.50 -10.87
C HIS A 75 -26.29 -16.59 -11.95
N GLU A 76 -27.43 -15.92 -11.78
CA GLU A 76 -28.49 -15.81 -12.79
C GLU A 76 -28.02 -15.11 -14.05
N GLN A 77 -27.12 -14.14 -13.89
CA GLN A 77 -26.48 -13.41 -15.01
C GLN A 77 -25.31 -14.18 -15.66
N GLY A 78 -25.06 -15.42 -15.25
CA GLY A 78 -24.10 -16.31 -15.91
C GLY A 78 -22.73 -16.41 -15.27
N VAL A 79 -22.44 -15.71 -14.18
CA VAL A 79 -21.13 -15.84 -13.47
C VAL A 79 -21.01 -17.22 -12.83
N ARG A 80 -19.87 -17.86 -13.01
CA ARG A 80 -19.58 -19.21 -12.53
C ARG A 80 -18.24 -19.27 -11.80
N LYS A 81 -18.01 -20.39 -11.14
CA LYS A 81 -16.73 -20.71 -10.51
C LYS A 81 -15.57 -20.56 -11.51
N GLY A 82 -14.52 -19.85 -11.10
CA GLY A 82 -13.33 -19.61 -11.91
C GLY A 82 -13.41 -18.40 -12.83
N ASP A 83 -14.60 -17.82 -13.05
CA ASP A 83 -14.72 -16.57 -13.80
C ASP A 83 -14.01 -15.43 -13.09
N VAL A 84 -13.52 -14.46 -13.86
CA VAL A 84 -12.92 -13.24 -13.30
C VAL A 84 -13.90 -12.07 -13.46
N VAL A 85 -14.27 -11.50 -12.33
CA VAL A 85 -15.13 -10.31 -12.26
C VAL A 85 -14.28 -9.10 -11.88
N ALA A 86 -14.05 -8.20 -12.84
CA ALA A 86 -13.43 -6.91 -12.56
C ALA A 86 -14.40 -6.01 -11.82
N MET A 87 -13.93 -5.28 -10.81
CA MET A 87 -14.76 -4.43 -9.98
C MET A 87 -14.12 -3.06 -9.79
N ALA A 88 -14.82 -2.01 -10.23
CA ALA A 88 -14.44 -0.62 -10.08
C ALA A 88 -15.50 0.12 -9.24
N ILE A 89 -15.40 0.02 -7.92
CA ILE A 89 -16.28 0.67 -6.93
C ILE A 89 -15.41 1.38 -5.90
N GLU A 90 -15.76 2.61 -5.51
CA GLU A 90 -15.08 3.32 -4.42
C GLU A 90 -15.43 2.71 -3.06
N ASN A 91 -14.74 3.16 -2.00
CA ASN A 91 -14.99 2.70 -0.63
C ASN A 91 -16.42 3.00 -0.18
N ARG A 92 -17.27 2.00 -0.14
CA ARG A 92 -18.64 2.02 0.37
C ARG A 92 -19.13 0.59 0.61
N PRO A 93 -20.22 0.34 1.33
CA PRO A 93 -20.73 -1.02 1.59
C PRO A 93 -20.93 -1.85 0.33
N ALA A 94 -21.32 -1.24 -0.79
CA ALA A 94 -21.46 -1.90 -2.10
C ALA A 94 -20.21 -2.65 -2.54
N PHE A 95 -19.01 -2.10 -2.27
CA PHE A 95 -17.75 -2.78 -2.56
C PHE A 95 -17.68 -4.15 -1.88
N PHE A 96 -18.01 -4.21 -0.60
CA PHE A 96 -17.97 -5.45 0.18
C PHE A 96 -19.05 -6.44 -0.27
N PHE A 97 -20.26 -5.96 -0.58
CA PHE A 97 -21.35 -6.83 -1.04
C PHE A 97 -21.01 -7.47 -2.39
N ALA A 98 -20.49 -6.70 -3.33
CA ALA A 98 -20.07 -7.19 -4.63
C ALA A 98 -18.88 -8.16 -4.50
N TRP A 99 -17.83 -7.78 -3.76
CA TRP A 99 -16.66 -8.61 -3.53
C TRP A 99 -17.02 -9.99 -2.95
N PHE A 100 -17.72 -10.02 -1.82
CA PHE A 100 -18.08 -11.28 -1.19
C PHE A 100 -19.19 -12.05 -1.93
N GLY A 101 -20.04 -11.35 -2.70
CA GLY A 101 -20.96 -11.99 -3.63
C GLY A 101 -20.23 -12.80 -4.71
N VAL A 102 -19.18 -12.22 -5.32
CA VAL A 102 -18.30 -12.92 -6.27
C VAL A 102 -17.59 -14.11 -5.60
N ALA A 103 -17.03 -13.90 -4.41
CA ALA A 103 -16.34 -14.97 -3.67
C ALA A 103 -17.25 -16.17 -3.35
N LYS A 104 -18.54 -15.95 -3.07
CA LYS A 104 -19.51 -17.01 -2.80
C LYS A 104 -19.81 -17.90 -4.01
N LEU A 105 -19.49 -17.44 -5.21
CA LEU A 105 -19.58 -18.22 -6.45
C LEU A 105 -18.29 -19.02 -6.74
N GLY A 106 -17.24 -18.85 -5.94
CA GLY A 106 -15.91 -19.38 -6.26
C GLY A 106 -15.30 -18.70 -7.48
N ALA A 107 -15.74 -17.48 -7.80
CA ALA A 107 -15.20 -16.62 -8.83
C ALA A 107 -14.11 -15.71 -8.25
N VAL A 108 -13.24 -15.19 -9.12
CA VAL A 108 -12.11 -14.33 -8.75
C VAL A 108 -12.51 -12.87 -8.94
N VAL A 109 -12.21 -12.00 -7.97
CA VAL A 109 -12.41 -10.56 -8.15
C VAL A 109 -11.12 -9.87 -8.55
N ALA A 110 -11.16 -9.00 -9.58
CA ALA A 110 -10.06 -8.12 -9.95
C ALA A 110 -10.40 -6.68 -9.51
N PHE A 111 -9.67 -6.14 -8.55
CA PHE A 111 -9.93 -4.80 -8.00
C PHE A 111 -9.33 -3.72 -8.89
N ILE A 112 -10.17 -3.06 -9.67
CA ILE A 112 -9.76 -1.99 -10.55
C ILE A 112 -9.58 -0.69 -9.76
N ASN A 113 -8.45 -0.03 -9.95
CA ASN A 113 -8.23 1.31 -9.41
C ASN A 113 -9.27 2.29 -10.00
N THR A 114 -10.06 2.93 -9.15
CA THR A 114 -11.18 3.80 -9.53
C THR A 114 -10.75 5.11 -10.22
N HIS A 115 -9.44 5.39 -10.27
CA HIS A 115 -8.90 6.59 -10.91
C HIS A 115 -8.30 6.34 -12.31
N VAL A 116 -8.19 5.08 -12.75
CA VAL A 116 -7.62 4.78 -14.07
C VAL A 116 -8.66 4.95 -15.19
N MET A 117 -8.17 5.33 -16.37
CA MET A 117 -8.93 5.46 -17.61
C MET A 117 -8.04 5.17 -18.82
N GLY A 118 -8.62 4.98 -19.99
CA GLY A 118 -7.88 4.71 -21.22
C GLY A 118 -7.03 3.43 -21.15
N LYS A 119 -5.82 3.46 -21.70
CA LYS A 119 -4.94 2.30 -21.79
C LYS A 119 -4.65 1.58 -20.46
N PRO A 120 -4.44 2.24 -19.31
CA PRO A 120 -4.31 1.53 -18.02
C PRO A 120 -5.55 0.74 -17.61
N LEU A 121 -6.75 1.22 -17.95
CA LEU A 121 -7.99 0.50 -17.67
C LEU A 121 -8.17 -0.71 -18.59
N THR A 122 -8.01 -0.56 -19.90
CA THR A 122 -8.12 -1.69 -20.85
C THR A 122 -7.08 -2.76 -20.51
N HIS A 123 -5.84 -2.36 -20.23
CA HIS A 123 -4.78 -3.27 -19.81
C HIS A 123 -5.15 -4.04 -18.52
N ALA A 124 -5.74 -3.37 -17.53
CA ALA A 124 -6.13 -4.03 -16.28
C ALA A 124 -7.19 -5.12 -16.50
N LEU A 125 -8.15 -4.89 -17.39
CA LEU A 125 -9.16 -5.88 -17.77
C LEU A 125 -8.54 -7.05 -18.54
N GLU A 126 -7.65 -6.76 -19.49
CA GLU A 126 -6.98 -7.76 -20.32
C GLU A 126 -6.06 -8.67 -19.53
N VAL A 127 -5.16 -8.10 -18.69
CA VAL A 127 -4.14 -8.86 -17.97
C VAL A 127 -4.72 -9.79 -16.91
N THR A 128 -5.96 -9.54 -16.48
CA THR A 128 -6.69 -10.41 -15.55
C THR A 128 -7.63 -11.39 -16.24
N ASN A 129 -7.73 -11.35 -17.58
CA ASN A 129 -8.70 -12.13 -18.35
C ASN A 129 -10.13 -11.96 -17.80
N ALA A 130 -10.49 -10.74 -17.40
CA ALA A 130 -11.83 -10.47 -16.91
C ALA A 130 -12.87 -10.83 -17.97
N SER A 131 -13.92 -11.55 -17.56
CA SER A 131 -15.08 -11.87 -18.40
C SER A 131 -16.29 -11.00 -18.05
N HIS A 132 -16.29 -10.42 -16.86
CA HIS A 132 -17.38 -9.64 -16.29
C HIS A 132 -16.85 -8.38 -15.63
N VAL A 133 -17.64 -7.31 -15.61
CA VAL A 133 -17.25 -6.02 -15.02
C VAL A 133 -18.41 -5.43 -14.22
N ILE A 134 -18.13 -5.09 -12.96
CA ILE A 134 -19.04 -4.30 -12.11
C ILE A 134 -18.49 -2.88 -12.03
N VAL A 135 -19.25 -1.91 -12.57
CA VAL A 135 -18.87 -0.50 -12.61
C VAL A 135 -19.71 0.27 -11.58
N GLY A 136 -19.08 0.78 -10.54
CA GLY A 136 -19.72 1.77 -9.67
C GLY A 136 -20.10 3.01 -10.47
N GLU A 137 -21.27 3.57 -10.22
CA GLU A 137 -21.79 4.73 -10.94
C GLU A 137 -20.81 5.90 -10.90
N GLU A 138 -20.10 6.07 -9.80
CA GLU A 138 -19.02 7.05 -9.60
C GLU A 138 -17.79 6.85 -10.51
N CYS A 139 -17.68 5.70 -11.15
CA CYS A 139 -16.62 5.36 -12.12
C CYS A 139 -17.11 5.34 -13.58
N ALA A 140 -18.43 5.40 -13.82
CA ALA A 140 -19.04 5.15 -15.12
C ALA A 140 -18.52 6.10 -16.21
N GLU A 141 -18.35 7.38 -15.92
CA GLU A 141 -17.85 8.36 -16.88
C GLU A 141 -16.42 8.02 -17.38
N ARG A 142 -15.54 7.56 -16.48
CA ARG A 142 -14.16 7.18 -16.84
C ARG A 142 -14.15 5.95 -17.75
N PHE A 143 -15.04 5.01 -17.49
CA PHE A 143 -15.24 3.86 -18.36
C PHE A 143 -15.78 4.28 -19.72
N ALA A 144 -16.82 5.12 -19.77
CA ALA A 144 -17.42 5.60 -21.03
C ALA A 144 -16.43 6.41 -21.89
N GLN A 145 -15.49 7.13 -21.27
CA GLN A 145 -14.43 7.87 -21.98
C GLN A 145 -13.24 6.98 -22.38
N THR A 146 -13.24 5.72 -22.00
CA THR A 146 -12.15 4.80 -22.33
C THR A 146 -12.43 4.10 -23.67
N GLU A 147 -11.61 4.40 -24.66
CA GLU A 147 -11.65 3.73 -25.95
C GLU A 147 -11.10 2.29 -25.84
N GLY A 148 -11.63 1.39 -26.65
CA GLY A 148 -11.14 0.02 -26.74
C GLY A 148 -11.62 -0.93 -25.63
N LEU A 149 -12.62 -0.55 -24.85
CA LEU A 149 -13.30 -1.50 -23.97
C LEU A 149 -13.95 -2.61 -24.78
N SER A 150 -13.71 -3.86 -24.40
CA SER A 150 -14.22 -5.02 -25.11
C SER A 150 -15.74 -5.15 -24.98
N THR A 151 -16.42 -5.28 -26.09
CA THR A 151 -17.87 -5.56 -26.15
C THR A 151 -18.21 -7.02 -25.83
N ALA A 152 -17.21 -7.89 -25.72
CA ALA A 152 -17.39 -9.28 -25.29
C ALA A 152 -17.54 -9.43 -23.77
N LEU A 153 -17.23 -8.38 -23.01
CA LEU A 153 -17.40 -8.37 -21.56
C LEU A 153 -18.86 -8.15 -21.17
N SER A 154 -19.32 -8.86 -20.14
CA SER A 154 -20.62 -8.59 -19.52
C SER A 154 -20.46 -7.47 -18.48
N TYR A 155 -21.27 -6.44 -18.58
CA TYR A 155 -21.21 -5.29 -17.68
C TYR A 155 -22.46 -5.21 -16.82
N TRP A 156 -22.27 -4.74 -15.58
CA TRP A 156 -23.32 -4.26 -14.68
C TRP A 156 -22.88 -2.94 -14.06
N HIS A 157 -23.80 -2.05 -13.82
CA HIS A 157 -23.52 -0.89 -13.00
C HIS A 157 -24.06 -1.08 -11.57
N TRP A 158 -23.42 -0.40 -10.61
CA TRP A 158 -23.89 -0.32 -9.23
C TRP A 158 -24.20 1.13 -8.89
N PRO A 159 -25.46 1.49 -8.57
CA PRO A 159 -25.88 2.87 -8.29
C PRO A 159 -25.11 3.54 -7.16
N ASP A 160 -24.99 4.85 -7.24
CA ASP A 160 -24.41 5.72 -6.23
C ASP A 160 -25.29 6.98 -6.05
N GLU A 161 -26.09 7.02 -4.99
CA GLU A 161 -26.99 8.13 -4.71
C GLU A 161 -26.25 9.46 -4.50
N ASP A 162 -24.99 9.42 -4.02
CA ASP A 162 -24.18 10.62 -3.81
C ASP A 162 -23.56 11.18 -5.09
N ARG A 163 -23.37 10.31 -6.10
CA ARG A 163 -22.70 10.66 -7.36
C ARG A 163 -23.37 9.97 -8.54
N PRO A 164 -24.63 10.34 -8.84
CA PRO A 164 -25.35 9.78 -9.96
C PRO A 164 -24.69 10.15 -11.29
N ALA A 165 -24.56 9.20 -12.19
CA ALA A 165 -24.14 9.41 -13.56
C ALA A 165 -25.34 9.64 -14.49
N ALA A 166 -25.11 10.26 -15.65
CA ALA A 166 -26.17 10.44 -16.63
C ALA A 166 -26.69 9.09 -17.15
N ALA A 167 -27.99 8.96 -17.34
CA ALA A 167 -28.63 7.72 -17.81
C ALA A 167 -28.04 7.22 -19.14
N GLU A 168 -27.62 8.12 -20.02
CA GLU A 168 -26.94 7.81 -21.29
C GLU A 168 -25.58 7.12 -21.07
N VAL A 169 -24.86 7.49 -20.00
CA VAL A 169 -23.60 6.85 -19.62
C VAL A 169 -23.86 5.47 -19.04
N LEU A 170 -24.83 5.35 -18.13
CA LEU A 170 -25.16 4.08 -17.47
C LEU A 170 -25.71 3.03 -18.45
N SER A 171 -26.44 3.45 -19.49
CA SER A 171 -26.97 2.53 -20.51
C SER A 171 -25.89 1.69 -21.21
N GLN A 172 -24.63 2.12 -21.15
CA GLN A 172 -23.49 1.40 -21.73
C GLN A 172 -23.00 0.23 -20.85
N PHE A 173 -23.41 0.19 -19.56
CA PHE A 173 -22.87 -0.75 -18.57
C PHE A 173 -23.89 -1.77 -18.05
N GLY A 174 -24.86 -2.13 -18.89
CA GLY A 174 -25.83 -3.20 -18.58
C GLY A 174 -26.77 -2.83 -17.42
N PRO A 175 -27.44 -3.85 -16.83
CA PRO A 175 -28.47 -3.61 -15.82
C PRO A 175 -27.88 -3.16 -14.46
N ASP A 176 -28.75 -2.58 -13.64
CA ASP A 176 -28.49 -2.24 -12.23
C ASP A 176 -28.33 -3.52 -11.39
N LEU A 177 -27.10 -3.79 -10.95
CA LEU A 177 -26.79 -4.96 -10.14
C LEU A 177 -27.40 -4.88 -8.73
N GLN A 178 -27.53 -3.69 -8.17
CA GLN A 178 -28.16 -3.51 -6.87
C GLN A 178 -29.65 -3.87 -6.92
N ALA A 179 -30.35 -3.43 -7.96
CA ALA A 179 -31.77 -3.78 -8.16
C ALA A 179 -31.93 -5.29 -8.39
N LEU A 180 -31.09 -5.90 -9.24
CA LEU A 180 -31.07 -7.35 -9.44
C LEU A 180 -30.82 -8.10 -8.14
N ALA A 181 -29.85 -7.69 -7.33
CA ALA A 181 -29.52 -8.33 -6.08
C ALA A 181 -30.64 -8.16 -5.04
N THR A 182 -31.24 -6.97 -4.94
CA THR A 182 -32.30 -6.70 -3.96
C THR A 182 -33.57 -7.52 -4.21
N SER A 183 -33.81 -7.94 -5.46
CA SER A 183 -34.93 -8.83 -5.80
C SER A 183 -34.67 -10.30 -5.42
N GLN A 184 -33.43 -10.67 -5.07
CA GLN A 184 -33.05 -12.04 -4.75
C GLN A 184 -33.29 -12.40 -3.28
N ASP A 185 -33.50 -13.68 -3.03
CA ASP A 185 -33.50 -14.26 -1.68
C ASP A 185 -32.11 -14.12 -1.03
N GLY A 186 -32.07 -13.64 0.19
CA GLY A 186 -30.85 -13.49 0.98
C GLY A 186 -30.41 -14.73 1.77
N SER A 187 -31.11 -15.84 1.64
CA SER A 187 -30.76 -17.12 2.29
C SER A 187 -29.38 -17.63 1.79
N PRO A 188 -28.72 -18.54 2.52
CA PRO A 188 -27.44 -19.11 2.10
C PRO A 188 -27.47 -19.65 0.67
N VAL A 189 -26.44 -19.38 -0.12
CA VAL A 189 -26.32 -19.90 -1.49
C VAL A 189 -25.89 -21.37 -1.47
N PRO A 190 -26.25 -22.15 -2.52
CA PRO A 190 -25.83 -23.56 -2.61
C PRO A 190 -24.32 -23.71 -2.61
N LEU A 191 -23.77 -24.55 -1.72
CA LEU A 191 -22.33 -24.86 -1.68
C LEU A 191 -21.82 -25.44 -3.01
N ALA A 192 -22.67 -26.11 -3.77
CA ALA A 192 -22.35 -26.65 -5.10
C ALA A 192 -21.84 -25.57 -6.09
N TRP A 193 -22.16 -24.29 -5.88
CA TRP A 193 -21.69 -23.21 -6.75
C TRP A 193 -20.18 -22.97 -6.63
N ARG A 194 -19.59 -23.29 -5.47
CA ARG A 194 -18.14 -23.19 -5.22
C ARG A 194 -17.51 -24.54 -4.84
N GLU A 195 -18.18 -25.66 -5.16
CA GLU A 195 -17.67 -26.99 -4.85
C GLU A 195 -16.26 -27.19 -5.46
N GLY A 196 -15.34 -27.74 -4.65
CA GLY A 196 -13.97 -28.01 -5.05
C GLY A 196 -13.05 -26.79 -5.06
N VAL A 197 -13.53 -25.59 -4.67
CA VAL A 197 -12.63 -24.46 -4.41
C VAL A 197 -11.91 -24.68 -3.08
N VAL A 198 -10.59 -24.50 -3.12
CA VAL A 198 -9.70 -24.73 -1.97
C VAL A 198 -8.92 -23.47 -1.60
N ALA A 199 -8.30 -23.46 -0.43
CA ALA A 199 -7.57 -22.31 0.08
C ALA A 199 -6.42 -21.85 -0.84
N GLY A 200 -5.80 -22.76 -1.58
CA GLY A 200 -4.75 -22.45 -2.56
C GLY A 200 -5.22 -21.80 -3.84
N ASP A 201 -6.53 -21.79 -4.12
CA ASP A 201 -7.06 -21.18 -5.33
C ASP A 201 -7.03 -19.64 -5.25
N THR A 202 -6.97 -19.00 -6.42
CA THR A 202 -6.99 -17.55 -6.54
C THR A 202 -8.32 -16.98 -6.05
N ALA A 203 -8.27 -16.05 -5.10
CA ALA A 203 -9.43 -15.34 -4.60
C ALA A 203 -9.61 -13.98 -5.27
N GLN A 204 -8.50 -13.28 -5.49
CA GLN A 204 -8.54 -11.91 -6.00
C GLN A 204 -7.23 -11.50 -6.68
N TYR A 205 -7.34 -10.50 -7.54
CA TYR A 205 -6.21 -9.78 -8.12
C TYR A 205 -6.14 -8.36 -7.56
N ILE A 206 -4.95 -7.96 -7.11
CA ILE A 206 -4.67 -6.62 -6.61
C ILE A 206 -3.58 -6.00 -7.47
N PHE A 207 -3.85 -4.83 -8.04
CA PHE A 207 -2.88 -4.17 -8.90
C PHE A 207 -1.81 -3.44 -8.11
N THR A 208 -0.56 -3.63 -8.53
CA THR A 208 0.61 -2.92 -8.02
C THR A 208 1.19 -2.03 -9.11
N SER A 209 1.79 -0.90 -8.69
CA SER A 209 2.47 0.01 -9.61
C SER A 209 3.74 -0.67 -10.15
N GLY A 210 3.75 -0.98 -11.43
CA GLY A 210 4.93 -1.50 -12.11
C GLY A 210 5.97 -0.40 -12.36
N THR A 211 7.25 -0.74 -12.28
CA THR A 211 8.37 0.14 -12.70
C THR A 211 8.32 0.49 -14.19
N THR A 212 7.54 -0.24 -14.98
CA THR A 212 7.39 -0.09 -16.44
C THR A 212 6.19 0.75 -16.88
N GLY A 213 5.42 1.31 -15.93
CA GLY A 213 4.31 2.24 -16.22
C GLY A 213 2.91 1.63 -16.23
N LEU A 214 2.69 0.39 -16.67
CA LEU A 214 1.38 -0.26 -16.58
C LEU A 214 1.26 -1.11 -15.31
N PRO A 215 0.08 -1.13 -14.65
CA PRO A 215 -0.13 -1.87 -13.42
C PRO A 215 -0.03 -3.40 -13.65
N LYS A 216 0.56 -4.11 -12.67
CA LYS A 216 0.65 -5.56 -12.65
C LYS A 216 -0.38 -6.12 -11.68
N ALA A 217 -1.09 -7.17 -12.07
CA ALA A 217 -2.08 -7.83 -11.22
C ALA A 217 -1.40 -8.93 -10.38
N ALA A 218 -1.21 -8.67 -9.10
CA ALA A 218 -0.70 -9.65 -8.14
C ALA A 218 -1.79 -10.68 -7.81
N VAL A 219 -1.41 -11.95 -7.82
CA VAL A 219 -2.28 -13.08 -7.48
C VAL A 219 -2.37 -13.20 -5.96
N ILE A 220 -3.58 -13.29 -5.42
CA ILE A 220 -3.83 -13.50 -4.00
C ILE A 220 -4.78 -14.70 -3.84
N SER A 221 -4.28 -15.78 -3.23
CA SER A 221 -5.09 -16.94 -2.91
C SER A 221 -6.00 -16.70 -1.70
N HIS A 222 -7.02 -17.54 -1.53
CA HIS A 222 -7.84 -17.55 -0.31
C HIS A 222 -6.97 -17.77 0.94
N ALA A 223 -6.01 -18.72 0.88
CA ALA A 223 -5.09 -18.98 1.99
C ALA A 223 -4.29 -17.73 2.37
N ARG A 224 -3.74 -17.02 1.39
CA ARG A 224 -2.96 -15.80 1.64
C ARG A 224 -3.80 -14.73 2.33
N TRP A 225 -5.03 -14.52 1.88
CA TRP A 225 -5.96 -13.57 2.50
C TRP A 225 -6.31 -13.97 3.94
N LEU A 226 -6.65 -15.25 4.16
CA LEU A 226 -6.99 -15.81 5.47
C LEU A 226 -5.81 -15.74 6.45
N MET A 227 -4.62 -16.15 6.00
CA MET A 227 -3.39 -16.08 6.80
C MET A 227 -3.01 -14.64 7.18
N ALA A 228 -3.19 -13.69 6.27
CA ALA A 228 -2.97 -12.28 6.57
C ALA A 228 -3.91 -11.81 7.70
N GLY A 229 -5.20 -12.12 7.61
CA GLY A 229 -6.18 -11.76 8.62
C GLY A 229 -5.88 -12.36 9.99
N ASP A 230 -5.71 -13.69 10.06
CA ASP A 230 -5.47 -14.39 11.33
C ASP A 230 -4.11 -13.97 11.94
N SER A 231 -3.06 -13.79 11.11
CA SER A 231 -1.74 -13.36 11.60
C SER A 231 -1.77 -11.95 12.17
N MET A 232 -2.37 -11.00 11.44
CA MET A 232 -2.43 -9.62 11.91
C MET A 232 -3.38 -9.46 13.10
N GLN A 233 -4.46 -10.25 13.17
CA GLN A 233 -5.32 -10.29 14.35
C GLN A 233 -4.52 -10.62 15.62
N LEU A 234 -3.62 -11.60 15.55
CA LEU A 234 -2.75 -11.96 16.68
C LEU A 234 -1.66 -10.93 16.96
N LEU A 235 -0.98 -10.45 15.89
CA LEU A 235 0.17 -9.54 16.03
C LEU A 235 -0.23 -8.13 16.45
N TRP A 236 -1.37 -7.65 15.98
CA TRP A 236 -1.93 -6.33 16.33
C TRP A 236 -2.84 -6.40 17.57
N GLU A 237 -2.98 -7.60 18.15
CA GLU A 237 -3.80 -7.85 19.32
C GLU A 237 -5.24 -7.33 19.17
N ILE A 238 -5.81 -7.58 17.97
CA ILE A 238 -7.16 -7.15 17.64
C ILE A 238 -8.19 -8.08 18.27
N THR A 239 -9.21 -7.47 18.83
CA THR A 239 -10.35 -8.15 19.43
C THR A 239 -11.65 -7.74 18.75
N ARG A 240 -12.73 -8.44 19.04
CA ARG A 240 -14.08 -8.11 18.54
C ARG A 240 -14.60 -6.74 18.98
N ASP A 241 -13.97 -6.12 19.96
CA ASP A 241 -14.37 -4.80 20.49
C ASP A 241 -13.60 -3.65 19.83
N ASP A 242 -12.62 -3.97 18.97
CA ASP A 242 -11.93 -2.98 18.16
C ASP A 242 -12.81 -2.48 16.99
N CYS A 243 -12.59 -1.26 16.60
CA CYS A 243 -13.25 -0.59 15.50
C CYS A 243 -12.22 -0.04 14.54
N PHE A 244 -12.22 -0.53 13.31
CA PHE A 244 -11.31 -0.13 12.25
C PHE A 244 -11.82 1.09 11.50
N TYR A 245 -10.91 1.98 11.09
CA TYR A 245 -11.19 3.07 10.17
C TYR A 245 -10.66 2.75 8.77
N CYS A 246 -11.57 2.56 7.81
CA CYS A 246 -11.25 2.24 6.42
C CYS A 246 -11.45 3.46 5.53
N PHE A 247 -10.42 4.26 5.32
CA PHE A 247 -10.36 5.39 4.39
C PHE A 247 -9.32 5.20 3.29
N LEU A 248 -8.39 4.24 3.45
CA LEU A 248 -7.51 3.82 2.36
C LEU A 248 -8.32 3.04 1.31
N PRO A 249 -7.96 3.17 0.02
CA PRO A 249 -8.74 2.53 -1.04
C PRO A 249 -8.83 1.02 -0.90
N LEU A 250 -10.05 0.49 -0.97
CA LEU A 250 -10.32 -0.95 -0.85
C LEU A 250 -9.73 -1.77 -2.01
N TYR A 251 -9.47 -1.16 -3.16
CA TYR A 251 -8.79 -1.84 -4.26
C TYR A 251 -7.28 -2.08 -4.01
N HIS A 252 -6.72 -1.61 -2.88
CA HIS A 252 -5.36 -1.90 -2.43
C HIS A 252 -5.32 -2.92 -1.31
N GLY A 253 -4.25 -3.74 -1.28
CA GLY A 253 -4.05 -4.80 -0.30
C GLY A 253 -4.05 -4.35 1.17
N ALA A 254 -3.68 -3.10 1.48
CA ALA A 254 -3.76 -2.57 2.83
C ALA A 254 -5.20 -2.63 3.36
N ALA A 255 -6.20 -2.16 2.60
CA ALA A 255 -7.59 -2.14 3.04
C ALA A 255 -8.30 -3.47 2.77
N SER A 256 -8.19 -4.05 1.56
CA SER A 256 -8.90 -5.28 1.23
C SER A 256 -8.30 -6.53 1.89
N MET A 257 -6.98 -6.64 1.95
CA MET A 257 -6.33 -7.83 2.52
C MET A 257 -6.04 -7.65 4.01
N SER A 258 -5.23 -6.64 4.39
CA SER A 258 -4.81 -6.54 5.79
C SER A 258 -5.95 -6.09 6.71
N LEU A 259 -6.62 -4.96 6.42
CA LEU A 259 -7.66 -4.42 7.30
C LEU A 259 -8.90 -5.32 7.34
N THR A 260 -9.48 -5.63 6.16
CA THR A 260 -10.75 -6.37 6.10
C THR A 260 -10.61 -7.78 6.63
N ALA A 261 -9.55 -8.52 6.24
CA ALA A 261 -9.33 -9.88 6.72
C ALA A 261 -9.10 -9.92 8.25
N THR A 262 -8.36 -8.94 8.80
CA THR A 262 -8.10 -8.85 10.25
C THR A 262 -9.38 -8.52 11.03
N ALA A 263 -10.20 -7.59 10.54
CA ALA A 263 -11.48 -7.26 11.17
C ALA A 263 -12.40 -8.49 11.22
N MET A 264 -12.48 -9.24 10.11
CA MET A 264 -13.28 -10.48 10.06
C MET A 264 -12.70 -11.59 10.94
N ALA A 265 -11.38 -11.75 11.00
CA ALA A 265 -10.75 -12.73 11.88
C ALA A 265 -11.07 -12.48 13.36
N ALA A 266 -11.23 -11.22 13.75
CA ALA A 266 -11.52 -10.82 15.13
C ALA A 266 -13.03 -10.68 15.44
N GLY A 267 -13.92 -10.66 14.45
CA GLY A 267 -15.32 -10.25 14.62
C GLY A 267 -15.48 -8.76 14.97
N ALA A 268 -14.51 -7.93 14.50
CA ALA A 268 -14.45 -6.50 14.75
C ALA A 268 -15.28 -5.69 13.73
N ARG A 269 -15.48 -4.40 14.00
CA ARG A 269 -16.27 -3.48 13.19
C ARG A 269 -15.39 -2.63 12.28
N ILE A 270 -15.88 -2.28 11.09
CA ILE A 270 -15.24 -1.36 10.15
C ILE A 270 -16.13 -0.13 9.94
N VAL A 271 -15.58 1.06 10.13
CA VAL A 271 -16.16 2.33 9.68
C VAL A 271 -15.54 2.67 8.33
N VAL A 272 -16.37 2.73 7.29
CA VAL A 272 -15.95 2.98 5.91
C VAL A 272 -16.12 4.45 5.59
N ARG A 273 -15.12 5.02 4.92
CA ARG A 273 -15.18 6.35 4.34
C ARG A 273 -14.69 6.31 2.90
N ARG A 274 -15.34 7.03 2.02
CA ARG A 274 -15.02 7.08 0.58
C ARG A 274 -13.56 7.39 0.30
N LYS A 275 -13.02 8.39 1.01
CA LYS A 275 -11.63 8.85 0.88
C LYS A 275 -11.16 9.51 2.16
N PHE A 276 -9.86 9.61 2.33
CA PHE A 276 -9.26 10.38 3.40
C PHE A 276 -9.72 11.84 3.39
N SER A 277 -9.95 12.39 4.58
CA SER A 277 -10.28 13.81 4.78
C SER A 277 -9.60 14.32 6.06
N ARG A 278 -8.79 15.38 5.92
CA ARG A 278 -8.10 16.01 7.06
C ARG A 278 -9.07 16.53 8.13
N SER A 279 -10.19 17.14 7.70
CA SER A 279 -11.18 17.74 8.61
C SER A 279 -12.05 16.70 9.30
N GLU A 280 -12.30 15.56 8.63
CA GLU A 280 -13.23 14.56 9.12
C GLU A 280 -12.56 13.48 9.97
N PHE A 281 -11.25 13.28 9.83
CA PHE A 281 -10.53 12.16 10.44
C PHE A 281 -10.78 12.04 11.95
N TRP A 282 -10.50 13.10 12.70
CA TRP A 282 -10.70 13.09 14.15
C TRP A 282 -12.16 13.14 14.57
N ARG A 283 -13.02 13.75 13.74
CA ARG A 283 -14.48 13.76 13.96
C ARG A 283 -15.05 12.35 13.87
N ASP A 284 -14.68 11.60 12.83
CA ASP A 284 -15.13 10.22 12.66
C ASP A 284 -14.61 9.30 13.78
N ILE A 285 -13.34 9.48 14.18
CA ILE A 285 -12.75 8.71 15.28
C ILE A 285 -13.55 8.87 16.56
N ARG A 286 -13.93 10.11 16.92
CA ARG A 286 -14.73 10.40 18.11
C ARG A 286 -16.17 9.92 17.94
N ALA A 287 -16.82 10.20 16.82
CA ALA A 287 -18.22 9.87 16.58
C ALA A 287 -18.49 8.37 16.58
N HIS A 288 -17.56 7.60 16.04
CA HIS A 288 -17.73 6.16 15.89
C HIS A 288 -16.93 5.32 16.89
N GLY A 289 -16.16 5.93 17.79
CA GLY A 289 -15.32 5.20 18.76
C GLY A 289 -14.28 4.30 18.08
N ILE A 290 -13.61 4.83 17.04
CA ILE A 290 -12.61 4.09 16.26
C ILE A 290 -11.37 3.85 17.12
N THR A 291 -10.89 2.61 17.20
CA THR A 291 -9.74 2.21 18.03
C THR A 291 -8.51 1.86 17.23
N PHE A 292 -8.67 1.59 15.93
CA PHE A 292 -7.61 1.16 15.03
C PHE A 292 -7.70 1.88 13.69
N CYS A 293 -6.58 2.34 13.14
CA CYS A 293 -6.52 2.78 11.75
C CYS A 293 -5.25 2.26 11.05
N GLN A 294 -5.38 1.99 9.75
CA GLN A 294 -4.21 1.85 8.89
C GLN A 294 -3.82 3.22 8.33
N TYR A 295 -2.51 3.44 8.18
CA TYR A 295 -1.98 4.69 7.66
C TYR A 295 -0.92 4.45 6.57
N VAL A 296 -0.63 5.50 5.84
CA VAL A 296 0.59 5.72 5.08
C VAL A 296 1.24 6.96 5.71
N GLY A 297 2.56 7.02 5.78
CA GLY A 297 3.28 8.09 6.48
C GLY A 297 2.82 9.50 6.10
N GLU A 298 2.49 9.74 4.81
CA GLU A 298 1.97 11.02 4.33
C GLU A 298 0.62 11.41 4.97
N ILE A 299 -0.26 10.44 5.29
CA ILE A 299 -1.52 10.72 6.01
C ILE A 299 -1.23 11.29 7.40
N CYS A 300 -0.24 10.73 8.11
CA CYS A 300 0.16 11.25 9.41
C CYS A 300 0.72 12.68 9.29
N ARG A 301 1.51 12.96 8.25
CA ARG A 301 2.02 14.31 7.96
C ARG A 301 0.87 15.29 7.70
N PHE A 302 -0.10 14.92 6.87
CA PHE A 302 -1.28 15.76 6.59
C PHE A 302 -2.11 16.05 7.85
N LEU A 303 -2.23 15.11 8.76
CA LEU A 303 -2.95 15.33 10.02
C LEU A 303 -2.16 16.20 11.00
N LEU A 304 -0.84 16.11 11.01
CA LEU A 304 0.03 16.97 11.81
C LEU A 304 0.05 18.42 11.30
N SER A 305 -0.15 18.65 10.00
CA SER A 305 -0.17 20.00 9.42
C SER A 305 -1.43 20.81 9.79
N VAL A 306 -2.49 20.16 10.26
CA VAL A 306 -3.69 20.85 10.75
C VAL A 306 -3.36 21.57 12.06
N PRO A 307 -3.86 22.81 12.30
CA PRO A 307 -3.63 23.51 13.57
C PRO A 307 -4.02 22.67 14.79
N ALA A 308 -3.20 22.76 15.85
CA ALA A 308 -3.47 22.04 17.09
C ALA A 308 -4.72 22.59 17.79
N THR A 309 -5.46 21.70 18.48
CA THR A 309 -6.64 22.02 19.25
C THR A 309 -6.56 21.39 20.64
N ASP A 310 -7.32 21.93 21.61
CA ASP A 310 -7.37 21.37 22.98
C ASP A 310 -7.91 19.93 22.99
N SER A 311 -8.71 19.55 21.98
CA SER A 311 -9.30 18.22 21.84
C SER A 311 -8.42 17.19 21.10
N ASP A 312 -7.18 17.53 20.74
CA ASP A 312 -6.31 16.62 19.97
C ASP A 312 -6.05 15.28 20.69
N ARG A 313 -6.17 15.25 22.02
CA ARG A 313 -6.01 14.03 22.82
C ARG A 313 -7.33 13.36 23.24
N GLU A 314 -8.45 13.94 22.85
CA GLU A 314 -9.79 13.41 23.17
C GLU A 314 -10.26 12.48 22.08
N HIS A 315 -9.78 11.23 22.07
CA HIS A 315 -10.12 10.22 21.07
C HIS A 315 -9.96 8.79 21.58
N SER A 316 -10.58 7.85 20.87
CA SER A 316 -10.55 6.41 21.16
C SER A 316 -9.43 5.64 20.44
N LEU A 317 -8.72 6.26 19.49
CA LEU A 317 -7.67 5.62 18.70
C LEU A 317 -6.51 5.19 19.61
N ARG A 318 -6.14 3.91 19.55
CA ARG A 318 -5.10 3.30 20.39
C ARG A 318 -4.05 2.56 19.59
N LYS A 319 -4.40 2.05 18.41
CA LYS A 319 -3.56 1.21 17.58
C LYS A 319 -3.52 1.76 16.17
N MET A 320 -2.35 1.73 15.57
CA MET A 320 -2.16 2.12 14.19
C MET A 320 -1.23 1.11 13.49
N ALA A 321 -1.50 0.77 12.24
CA ALA A 321 -0.60 -0.05 11.43
C ALA A 321 -0.38 0.59 10.07
N GLY A 322 0.85 0.54 9.57
CA GLY A 322 1.13 1.14 8.27
C GLY A 322 2.58 1.04 7.85
N THR A 323 2.94 1.90 6.91
CA THR A 323 4.28 1.99 6.34
C THR A 323 4.66 3.43 6.06
N GLY A 324 5.96 3.75 6.19
CA GLY A 324 6.50 5.05 5.82
C GLY A 324 6.39 6.12 6.89
N LEU A 325 6.27 5.73 8.16
CA LEU A 325 6.29 6.66 9.28
C LEU A 325 7.73 6.96 9.69
N THR A 326 8.19 8.18 9.39
CA THR A 326 9.55 8.60 9.77
C THR A 326 9.68 8.81 11.28
N PRO A 327 10.90 8.75 11.84
CA PRO A 327 11.12 8.99 13.26
C PRO A 327 10.56 10.33 13.74
N GLU A 328 10.70 11.39 12.93
CA GLU A 328 10.26 12.75 13.26
C GLU A 328 8.74 12.83 13.29
N ILE A 329 8.06 12.29 12.28
CA ILE A 329 6.58 12.24 12.24
C ILE A 329 6.04 11.40 13.40
N TRP A 330 6.68 10.27 13.70
CA TRP A 330 6.30 9.42 14.83
C TRP A 330 6.37 10.18 16.16
N GLN A 331 7.48 10.88 16.41
CA GLN A 331 7.66 11.67 17.63
C GLN A 331 6.66 12.82 17.73
N GLN A 332 6.43 13.56 16.61
CA GLN A 332 5.44 14.63 16.56
C GLN A 332 4.03 14.09 16.80
N TRP A 333 3.69 12.93 16.20
CA TRP A 333 2.40 12.28 16.38
C TRP A 333 2.13 11.92 17.83
N THR A 334 3.04 11.22 18.46
CA THR A 334 2.90 10.80 19.87
C THR A 334 2.92 11.98 20.84
N SER A 335 3.70 13.02 20.57
CA SER A 335 3.73 14.25 21.36
C SER A 335 2.40 15.00 21.30
N ARG A 336 1.81 15.13 20.10
CA ARG A 336 0.58 15.89 19.89
C ARG A 336 -0.66 15.11 20.32
N PHE A 337 -0.83 13.90 19.79
CA PHE A 337 -2.05 13.12 19.98
C PHE A 337 -2.00 12.15 21.16
N GLY A 338 -0.86 11.97 21.79
CA GLY A 338 -0.68 11.15 22.99
C GLY A 338 0.26 9.95 22.80
N ALA A 339 0.89 9.53 23.89
CA ALA A 339 1.87 8.43 23.91
C ALA A 339 1.24 7.03 24.06
N VAL A 340 -0.09 6.94 24.01
CA VAL A 340 -0.83 5.68 24.24
C VAL A 340 -0.90 4.76 23.01
N PHE A 341 -0.35 5.21 21.88
CA PHE A 341 -0.42 4.47 20.64
C PHE A 341 0.52 3.28 20.61
N GLN A 342 0.00 2.11 20.25
CA GLN A 342 0.77 1.03 19.68
C GLN A 342 0.82 1.22 18.17
N ILE A 343 2.01 1.48 17.64
CA ILE A 343 2.22 1.71 16.21
C ILE A 343 2.97 0.52 15.61
N TYR A 344 2.29 -0.20 14.75
CA TYR A 344 2.80 -1.37 14.04
C TYR A 344 3.33 -0.93 12.67
N GLU A 345 4.51 -0.30 12.65
CA GLU A 345 5.20 0.01 11.40
C GLU A 345 5.69 -1.28 10.76
N GLY A 346 5.54 -1.42 9.45
CA GLY A 346 5.92 -2.63 8.76
C GLY A 346 6.58 -2.37 7.41
N TRP A 347 7.29 -3.38 6.92
CA TRP A 347 7.76 -3.46 5.54
C TRP A 347 7.20 -4.71 4.88
N GLY A 348 6.74 -4.56 3.64
CA GLY A 348 6.20 -5.62 2.79
C GLY A 348 5.42 -5.04 1.62
N GLY A 349 4.98 -5.90 0.72
CA GLY A 349 4.19 -5.55 -0.46
C GLY A 349 3.02 -6.51 -0.67
N THR A 350 2.14 -6.15 -1.58
CA THR A 350 0.98 -6.99 -1.93
C THR A 350 1.42 -8.36 -2.44
N GLU A 351 2.47 -8.41 -3.26
CA GLU A 351 3.03 -9.62 -3.84
C GLU A 351 4.14 -10.28 -2.99
N SER A 352 4.64 -9.61 -1.94
CA SER A 352 5.80 -10.09 -1.20
C SER A 352 5.49 -11.40 -0.45
N ASN A 353 6.45 -12.31 -0.45
CA ASN A 353 6.38 -13.59 0.29
C ASN A 353 7.01 -13.51 1.68
N THR A 354 7.50 -12.33 2.06
CA THR A 354 8.11 -12.02 3.34
C THR A 354 7.74 -10.62 3.79
N ASN A 355 7.84 -10.35 5.07
CA ASN A 355 7.58 -9.04 5.66
C ASN A 355 8.34 -8.86 6.97
N THR A 356 8.44 -7.61 7.43
CA THR A 356 8.84 -7.28 8.79
C THR A 356 7.76 -6.45 9.47
N ILE A 357 7.71 -6.52 10.79
CA ILE A 357 6.75 -5.76 11.60
C ILE A 357 7.39 -5.30 12.90
N ASN A 358 7.15 -4.07 13.28
CA ASN A 358 7.58 -3.47 14.53
C ASN A 358 6.51 -3.74 15.60
N LEU A 359 6.77 -4.69 16.47
CA LEU A 359 5.90 -5.06 17.59
C LEU A 359 6.32 -4.40 18.91
N ASP A 360 7.44 -3.68 18.90
CA ASP A 360 8.09 -3.18 20.11
C ASP A 360 8.03 -1.64 20.22
N ASN A 361 7.28 -0.99 19.34
CA ASN A 361 7.17 0.48 19.28
C ASN A 361 8.54 1.19 19.13
N ARG A 362 9.52 0.53 18.46
CA ARG A 362 10.83 1.11 18.20
C ARG A 362 10.71 2.21 17.14
N ILE A 363 10.88 3.46 17.55
CA ILE A 363 10.69 4.62 16.68
C ILE A 363 11.54 4.52 15.41
N GLY A 364 10.90 4.68 14.26
CA GLY A 364 11.51 4.67 12.93
C GLY A 364 11.85 3.29 12.38
N SER A 365 11.75 2.21 13.17
CA SER A 365 11.99 0.86 12.69
C SER A 365 10.78 0.33 11.92
N CYS A 366 11.00 -0.22 10.74
CA CYS A 366 9.97 -0.91 9.95
C CYS A 366 9.82 -2.39 10.31
N GLY A 367 10.42 -2.84 11.41
CA GLY A 367 10.25 -4.19 11.92
C GLY A 367 11.48 -4.74 12.61
N ARG A 368 11.34 -5.93 13.14
CA ARG A 368 12.43 -6.64 13.81
C ARG A 368 12.57 -8.06 13.30
N VAL A 369 13.78 -8.48 13.03
CA VAL A 369 14.19 -9.86 12.75
C VAL A 369 15.06 -10.34 13.93
N PRO A 370 14.45 -10.87 15.00
CA PRO A 370 15.22 -11.26 16.19
C PRO A 370 16.21 -12.37 15.90
N PHE A 371 15.80 -13.36 15.08
CA PHE A 371 16.59 -14.52 14.70
C PHE A 371 16.42 -14.81 13.21
N TRP A 372 17.51 -14.67 12.46
CA TRP A 372 17.51 -14.83 11.00
C TRP A 372 17.13 -16.24 10.52
N GLU A 373 17.41 -17.26 11.30
CA GLU A 373 17.05 -18.66 11.01
C GLU A 373 15.54 -18.93 11.12
N LYS A 374 14.79 -18.04 11.74
CA LYS A 374 13.33 -18.13 11.90
C LYS A 374 12.52 -17.35 10.85
N THR A 375 13.18 -16.79 9.86
CA THR A 375 12.54 -16.05 8.77
C THR A 375 13.09 -16.45 7.42
N ASN A 376 12.27 -16.31 6.38
CA ASN A 376 12.69 -16.46 4.99
C ASN A 376 13.31 -15.19 4.40
N LEU A 377 13.41 -14.10 5.16
CA LEU A 377 14.02 -12.83 4.73
C LEU A 377 15.55 -12.92 4.81
N ARG A 378 16.23 -12.34 3.80
CA ARG A 378 17.67 -12.02 3.86
C ARG A 378 17.91 -10.63 3.27
N LEU A 379 19.00 -9.98 3.69
CA LEU A 379 19.50 -8.76 3.08
C LEU A 379 20.77 -9.10 2.31
N VAL A 380 20.81 -8.79 1.02
CA VAL A 380 21.94 -9.05 0.14
C VAL A 380 22.58 -7.76 -0.33
N ARG A 381 23.90 -7.75 -0.45
CA ARG A 381 24.68 -6.62 -0.88
C ARG A 381 24.39 -6.27 -2.34
N TYR A 382 24.09 -5.00 -2.59
CA TYR A 382 23.76 -4.49 -3.91
C TYR A 382 24.70 -3.32 -4.28
N ASP A 383 25.36 -3.42 -5.43
CA ASP A 383 26.21 -2.36 -5.98
C ASP A 383 25.33 -1.43 -6.81
N GLN A 384 25.00 -0.27 -6.24
CA GLN A 384 24.15 0.73 -6.90
C GLN A 384 24.81 1.39 -8.12
N GLU A 385 26.15 1.35 -8.22
CA GLU A 385 26.87 1.87 -9.38
C GLU A 385 26.72 0.97 -10.59
N LYS A 386 26.91 -0.32 -10.35
CA LYS A 386 26.81 -1.33 -11.39
C LYS A 386 25.37 -1.73 -11.68
N GLY A 387 24.44 -1.42 -10.76
CA GLY A 387 23.05 -1.87 -10.84
C GLY A 387 22.92 -3.39 -10.71
N ASP A 388 23.80 -4.05 -9.95
CA ASP A 388 23.85 -5.50 -9.80
C ASP A 388 24.27 -5.91 -8.39
N TYR A 389 24.08 -7.17 -8.07
CA TYR A 389 24.43 -7.77 -6.78
C TYR A 389 25.93 -8.03 -6.65
N ILE A 390 26.43 -7.92 -5.42
CA ILE A 390 27.79 -8.32 -5.09
C ILE A 390 27.83 -9.83 -4.83
N ARG A 391 28.73 -10.53 -5.56
CA ARG A 391 28.88 -11.98 -5.52
C ARG A 391 30.22 -12.38 -4.92
N ASP A 392 30.28 -13.60 -4.38
CA ASP A 392 31.51 -14.24 -3.95
C ASP A 392 32.25 -14.88 -5.16
N GLU A 393 33.37 -15.55 -4.87
CA GLU A 393 34.19 -16.24 -5.87
C GLU A 393 33.49 -17.42 -6.56
N ASN A 394 32.43 -17.96 -5.94
CA ASN A 394 31.61 -19.06 -6.47
C ASN A 394 30.38 -18.54 -7.25
N GLY A 395 30.19 -17.21 -7.32
CA GLY A 395 29.07 -16.57 -7.99
C GLY A 395 27.79 -16.43 -7.15
N PHE A 396 27.81 -16.80 -5.87
CA PHE A 396 26.69 -16.63 -4.96
C PHE A 396 26.62 -15.21 -4.38
N LEU A 397 25.43 -14.77 -3.99
CA LEU A 397 25.24 -13.43 -3.43
C LEU A 397 25.82 -13.33 -2.02
N GLN A 398 26.38 -12.18 -1.71
CA GLN A 398 26.88 -11.87 -0.38
C GLN A 398 25.79 -11.26 0.50
N LEU A 399 25.71 -11.70 1.76
CA LEU A 399 24.84 -11.08 2.76
C LEU A 399 25.35 -9.69 3.15
N ALA A 400 24.44 -8.76 3.36
CA ALA A 400 24.76 -7.48 3.98
C ALA A 400 25.12 -7.65 5.45
N GLY A 401 26.09 -6.86 5.91
CA GLY A 401 26.52 -6.83 7.31
C GLY A 401 25.55 -6.05 8.20
N VAL A 402 25.87 -6.04 9.51
CA VAL A 402 25.12 -5.22 10.49
C VAL A 402 25.20 -3.74 10.11
N ASN A 403 24.06 -3.07 10.07
CA ASN A 403 23.90 -1.68 9.63
C ASN A 403 24.30 -1.40 8.17
N GLU A 404 24.70 -2.41 7.40
CA GLU A 404 24.94 -2.26 5.95
C GLU A 404 23.62 -2.33 5.19
N PRO A 405 23.31 -1.36 4.30
CA PRO A 405 22.17 -1.45 3.41
C PRO A 405 22.29 -2.64 2.46
N GLY A 406 21.22 -3.43 2.37
CA GLY A 406 21.12 -4.54 1.43
C GLY A 406 19.72 -4.68 0.89
N GLU A 407 19.59 -5.26 -0.31
CA GLU A 407 18.27 -5.55 -0.83
C GLU A 407 17.62 -6.66 -0.02
N ALA A 408 16.36 -6.41 0.35
CA ALA A 408 15.53 -7.36 1.04
C ALA A 408 14.99 -8.41 0.05
N ILE A 409 15.33 -9.67 0.25
CA ILE A 409 14.87 -10.78 -0.57
C ILE A 409 14.20 -11.84 0.30
N GLY A 410 13.19 -12.53 -0.26
CA GLY A 410 12.45 -13.58 0.43
C GLY A 410 12.66 -14.95 -0.18
N MET A 411 13.13 -15.93 0.59
CA MET A 411 13.22 -17.30 0.11
C MET A 411 11.83 -17.82 -0.28
N VAL A 412 11.71 -18.32 -1.51
CA VAL A 412 10.47 -18.89 -2.01
C VAL A 412 10.35 -20.32 -1.51
N ILE A 413 9.38 -20.55 -0.64
CA ILE A 413 9.11 -21.87 -0.09
C ILE A 413 8.34 -22.69 -1.13
N GLN A 414 8.96 -23.72 -1.67
CA GLN A 414 8.40 -24.64 -2.66
C GLN A 414 8.13 -26.00 -2.04
N TYR A 415 7.36 -26.04 -0.97
CA TYR A 415 6.98 -27.28 -0.34
C TYR A 415 5.53 -27.66 -0.73
N PRO A 416 5.27 -28.90 -1.19
CA PRO A 416 3.93 -29.32 -1.62
C PRO A 416 2.87 -29.04 -0.54
N GLY A 417 1.76 -28.43 -0.94
CA GLY A 417 0.65 -28.08 -0.06
C GLY A 417 0.86 -26.85 0.82
N VAL A 418 2.09 -26.37 1.04
CA VAL A 418 2.36 -25.19 1.87
C VAL A 418 2.18 -23.91 1.05
N VAL A 419 1.36 -22.98 1.53
CA VAL A 419 1.15 -21.64 0.92
C VAL A 419 2.03 -20.59 1.58
N ALA A 420 2.32 -20.72 2.87
CA ALA A 420 3.15 -19.77 3.61
C ALA A 420 4.56 -19.64 3.00
N GLY A 421 4.98 -18.42 2.73
CA GLY A 421 6.28 -18.12 2.11
C GLY A 421 6.38 -18.44 0.62
N ARG A 422 5.28 -18.86 -0.04
CA ARG A 422 5.19 -19.00 -1.49
C ARG A 422 5.15 -17.61 -2.13
N PHE A 423 5.77 -17.45 -3.29
CA PHE A 423 5.53 -16.32 -4.18
C PHE A 423 4.42 -16.71 -5.16
N GLU A 424 3.25 -16.09 -5.04
CA GLU A 424 2.08 -16.41 -5.88
C GLU A 424 2.15 -15.72 -7.26
N GLY A 425 3.05 -14.75 -7.41
CA GLY A 425 3.32 -14.10 -8.69
C GLY A 425 2.29 -13.06 -9.12
N TYR A 426 2.33 -12.79 -10.40
CA TYR A 426 1.38 -11.95 -11.12
C TYR A 426 0.66 -12.80 -12.17
N THR A 427 -0.42 -12.27 -12.73
CA THR A 427 -1.11 -12.90 -13.88
C THR A 427 -0.19 -13.04 -15.10
N SER A 428 0.84 -12.19 -15.23
CA SER A 428 1.88 -12.30 -16.25
C SER A 428 3.05 -13.14 -15.74
N GLU A 429 3.36 -14.25 -16.41
CA GLU A 429 4.50 -15.11 -16.12
C GLU A 429 5.83 -14.35 -16.26
N GLU A 430 5.99 -13.55 -17.32
CA GLU A 430 7.18 -12.71 -17.52
C GLU A 430 7.39 -11.74 -16.37
N ALA A 431 6.31 -11.11 -15.88
CA ALA A 431 6.39 -10.19 -14.74
C ALA A 431 6.76 -10.92 -13.44
N SER A 432 6.33 -12.16 -13.28
CA SER A 432 6.64 -13.02 -12.15
C SER A 432 8.10 -13.47 -12.17
N GLU A 433 8.60 -13.95 -13.32
CA GLU A 433 10.01 -14.39 -13.47
C GLU A 433 11.00 -13.24 -13.22
N LYS A 434 10.68 -12.01 -13.62
CA LYS A 434 11.51 -10.82 -13.31
C LYS A 434 11.65 -10.52 -11.81
N LYS A 435 10.83 -11.14 -10.98
CA LYS A 435 10.87 -11.02 -9.52
C LYS A 435 11.58 -12.19 -8.83
N LEU A 436 12.18 -13.11 -9.58
CA LEU A 436 12.85 -14.28 -9.04
C LEU A 436 14.34 -14.23 -9.30
N LEU A 437 15.10 -14.44 -8.23
CA LEU A 437 16.53 -14.70 -8.25
C LEU A 437 16.75 -16.20 -8.04
N ARG A 438 17.68 -16.78 -8.81
CA ARG A 438 18.00 -18.20 -8.76
C ARG A 438 19.47 -18.41 -8.42
N ASN A 439 19.75 -19.49 -7.70
CA ASN A 439 21.11 -19.82 -7.25
C ASN A 439 21.75 -18.68 -6.44
N VAL A 440 21.00 -18.21 -5.44
CA VAL A 440 21.39 -17.04 -4.64
C VAL A 440 22.47 -17.39 -3.63
N PHE A 441 22.25 -18.41 -2.79
CA PHE A 441 23.21 -18.88 -1.79
C PHE A 441 23.64 -20.33 -2.00
N GLN A 442 22.88 -21.08 -2.81
CA GLN A 442 23.20 -22.45 -3.18
C GLN A 442 22.54 -22.79 -4.52
N GLN A 443 23.06 -23.84 -5.17
CA GLN A 443 22.49 -24.33 -6.41
C GLN A 443 21.03 -24.77 -6.21
N GLY A 444 20.10 -24.22 -7.04
CA GLY A 444 18.68 -24.59 -7.07
C GLY A 444 17.79 -23.79 -6.11
N ASP A 445 18.31 -22.91 -5.26
CA ASP A 445 17.46 -22.05 -4.46
C ASP A 445 16.79 -20.93 -5.30
N VAL A 446 15.63 -20.50 -4.84
CA VAL A 446 14.83 -19.45 -5.50
C VAL A 446 14.43 -18.41 -4.47
N TRP A 447 14.63 -17.15 -4.80
CA TRP A 447 14.35 -16.01 -3.95
C TRP A 447 13.55 -14.96 -4.69
N TRP A 448 12.58 -14.38 -4.00
CA TRP A 448 11.84 -13.22 -4.48
C TRP A 448 12.63 -11.94 -4.20
N THR A 449 12.70 -11.02 -5.17
CA THR A 449 13.36 -9.71 -5.05
C THR A 449 12.35 -8.60 -4.83
N SER A 450 12.57 -7.79 -3.79
CA SER A 450 11.68 -6.68 -3.46
C SER A 450 11.94 -5.45 -4.33
N GLY A 451 13.20 -5.13 -4.56
CA GLY A 451 13.67 -3.86 -5.06
C GLY A 451 13.79 -2.80 -3.96
N ASP A 452 13.73 -3.19 -2.68
CA ASP A 452 13.81 -2.30 -1.53
C ASP A 452 15.09 -2.55 -0.73
N LEU A 453 15.81 -1.50 -0.38
CA LEU A 453 16.98 -1.55 0.48
C LEU A 453 16.57 -1.39 1.94
N LEU A 454 16.97 -2.33 2.77
CA LEU A 454 16.85 -2.26 4.22
C LEU A 454 18.23 -2.32 4.86
N ARG A 455 18.36 -1.80 6.07
CA ARG A 455 19.48 -2.08 6.97
C ARG A 455 18.96 -2.55 8.31
N CYS A 456 19.62 -3.52 8.93
CA CYS A 456 19.25 -4.00 10.25
C CYS A 456 20.44 -3.86 11.21
N ASP A 457 20.15 -3.50 12.47
CA ASP A 457 21.16 -3.39 13.53
C ASP A 457 21.49 -4.75 14.15
N GLU A 458 22.39 -4.74 15.13
CA GLU A 458 22.79 -5.92 15.87
C GLU A 458 21.66 -6.58 16.67
N ASP A 459 20.64 -5.82 17.06
CA ASP A 459 19.44 -6.31 17.76
C ASP A 459 18.35 -6.83 16.82
N GLY A 460 18.59 -6.74 15.50
CA GLY A 460 17.67 -7.16 14.44
C GLY A 460 16.56 -6.15 14.10
N TYR A 461 16.57 -4.94 14.65
CA TYR A 461 15.67 -3.89 14.18
C TYR A 461 16.09 -3.43 12.79
N CYS A 462 15.11 -3.30 11.91
CA CYS A 462 15.33 -2.95 10.51
C CYS A 462 14.73 -1.57 10.20
N TRP A 463 15.41 -0.84 9.32
CA TRP A 463 14.97 0.44 8.79
C TRP A 463 14.94 0.38 7.27
N PHE A 464 13.92 0.99 6.70
CA PHE A 464 13.84 1.20 5.27
C PHE A 464 14.86 2.28 4.87
N VAL A 465 15.65 2.00 3.84
CA VAL A 465 16.68 2.93 3.35
C VAL A 465 16.17 3.66 2.10
N ASP A 466 15.82 2.92 1.05
CA ASP A 466 15.25 3.46 -0.19
C ASP A 466 14.85 2.32 -1.14
N ARG A 467 14.28 2.67 -2.30
CA ARG A 467 14.09 1.75 -3.41
C ARG A 467 15.29 1.72 -4.33
N ILE A 468 15.61 0.53 -4.82
CA ILE A 468 16.58 0.39 -5.92
C ILE A 468 16.05 1.16 -7.13
N GLY A 469 16.85 2.11 -7.65
CA GLY A 469 16.48 3.01 -8.74
C GLY A 469 15.94 4.37 -8.32
N ASP A 470 15.48 4.54 -7.07
CA ASP A 470 15.16 5.85 -6.49
C ASP A 470 16.42 6.51 -5.89
N THR A 471 17.22 5.72 -5.16
CA THR A 471 18.56 6.17 -4.74
C THR A 471 19.37 6.63 -5.95
N PHE A 472 20.01 7.76 -5.84
CA PHE A 472 20.83 8.31 -6.90
C PHE A 472 22.26 8.58 -6.41
N ARG A 473 23.20 8.70 -7.35
CA ARG A 473 24.59 9.01 -7.05
C ARG A 473 24.92 10.40 -7.55
N TRP A 474 25.55 11.21 -6.70
CA TRP A 474 26.02 12.52 -7.03
C TRP A 474 27.41 12.77 -6.43
N LYS A 475 28.37 13.26 -7.25
CA LYS A 475 29.76 13.52 -6.82
C LYS A 475 30.41 12.31 -6.14
N SER A 476 30.19 11.11 -6.69
CA SER A 476 30.71 9.83 -6.20
C SER A 476 30.10 9.33 -4.88
N GLU A 477 29.05 9.97 -4.38
CA GLU A 477 28.35 9.59 -3.14
C GLU A 477 26.93 9.13 -3.43
N ASN A 478 26.47 8.09 -2.72
CA ASN A 478 25.10 7.61 -2.79
C ASN A 478 24.19 8.49 -1.94
N VAL A 479 23.03 8.84 -2.48
CA VAL A 479 22.03 9.68 -1.83
C VAL A 479 20.70 8.95 -1.77
N SER A 480 20.21 8.69 -0.56
CA SER A 480 18.85 8.20 -0.34
C SER A 480 17.85 9.33 -0.48
N THR A 481 16.84 9.12 -1.31
CA THR A 481 15.78 10.12 -1.50
C THR A 481 14.92 10.27 -0.25
N MET A 482 14.77 9.20 0.52
CA MET A 482 14.05 9.21 1.80
C MET A 482 14.80 10.02 2.86
N GLU A 483 16.12 9.79 2.99
CA GLU A 483 16.94 10.50 3.96
C GLU A 483 16.93 12.03 3.73
N VAL A 484 16.97 12.44 2.46
CA VAL A 484 16.84 13.86 2.10
C VAL A 484 15.44 14.41 2.37
N SER A 485 14.38 13.64 2.04
CA SER A 485 12.99 14.03 2.31
C SER A 485 12.74 14.18 3.81
N ASP A 486 13.25 13.26 4.62
CA ASP A 486 13.10 13.29 6.07
C ASP A 486 13.82 14.48 6.68
N ALA A 487 15.07 14.73 6.26
CA ALA A 487 15.85 15.87 6.75
C ALA A 487 15.22 17.23 6.45
N LEU A 488 14.41 17.33 5.39
CA LEU A 488 13.80 18.60 4.94
C LEU A 488 12.28 18.66 5.16
N GLY A 489 11.66 17.58 5.64
CA GLY A 489 10.21 17.42 5.71
C GLY A 489 9.49 18.34 6.71
N ASP A 490 10.19 18.93 7.69
CA ASP A 490 9.66 19.89 8.65
C ASP A 490 9.97 21.36 8.28
N TYR A 491 10.33 21.61 7.00
CA TYR A 491 10.51 22.98 6.51
C TYR A 491 9.22 23.79 6.70
N GLN A 492 9.36 25.01 7.24
CA GLN A 492 8.23 25.85 7.58
C GLN A 492 7.34 26.15 6.37
N GLY A 493 6.05 25.86 6.47
CA GLY A 493 5.07 26.07 5.42
C GLY A 493 5.03 24.99 4.36
N LEU A 494 5.78 23.90 4.50
CA LEU A 494 5.77 22.78 3.58
C LEU A 494 4.56 21.87 3.82
N ASP A 495 3.82 21.56 2.75
CA ASP A 495 2.73 20.54 2.74
C ASP A 495 3.27 19.17 2.31
N ALA A 496 4.08 19.12 1.25
CA ALA A 496 4.68 17.87 0.77
C ALA A 496 6.07 18.10 0.15
N ILE A 497 6.93 17.09 0.23
CA ILE A 497 8.24 17.05 -0.42
C ILE A 497 8.45 15.71 -1.11
N THR A 498 8.88 15.75 -2.38
CA THR A 498 9.29 14.57 -3.15
C THR A 498 10.71 14.77 -3.64
N VAL A 499 11.63 13.89 -3.23
CA VAL A 499 13.04 13.96 -3.65
C VAL A 499 13.34 12.89 -4.69
N TYR A 500 14.07 13.25 -5.73
CA TYR A 500 14.48 12.36 -6.82
C TYR A 500 15.77 12.82 -7.47
N GLY A 501 16.45 11.90 -8.17
CA GLY A 501 17.67 12.19 -8.90
C GLY A 501 17.40 12.59 -10.34
N VAL A 502 18.01 13.69 -10.82
CA VAL A 502 17.92 14.18 -12.20
C VAL A 502 19.30 14.18 -12.88
N GLN A 503 19.33 13.83 -14.16
CA GLN A 503 20.59 13.87 -14.93
C GLN A 503 21.05 15.30 -15.19
N VAL A 504 22.35 15.53 -15.04
CA VAL A 504 22.98 16.81 -15.37
C VAL A 504 23.97 16.57 -16.50
N PRO A 505 23.80 17.20 -17.69
CA PRO A 505 24.69 17.00 -18.82
C PRO A 505 26.16 17.28 -18.46
N GLY A 506 27.07 16.41 -18.91
CA GLY A 506 28.50 16.52 -18.63
C GLY A 506 28.94 16.07 -17.24
N HIS A 507 28.04 15.59 -16.38
CA HIS A 507 28.35 15.07 -15.05
C HIS A 507 27.96 13.60 -14.93
N GLY A 508 28.80 12.82 -14.25
CA GLY A 508 28.48 11.44 -13.90
C GLY A 508 27.45 11.39 -12.75
N GLY A 509 26.48 10.46 -12.86
CA GLY A 509 25.42 10.30 -11.86
C GLY A 509 24.23 11.25 -12.05
N ARG A 510 23.46 11.46 -10.97
CA ARG A 510 22.26 12.30 -10.95
C ARG A 510 22.34 13.27 -9.78
N ALA A 511 21.96 14.51 -9.99
CA ALA A 511 21.87 15.51 -8.91
C ALA A 511 20.51 15.43 -8.21
N GLY A 512 20.47 15.72 -6.92
CA GLY A 512 19.23 15.75 -6.15
C GLY A 512 18.32 16.90 -6.58
N MET A 513 17.03 16.61 -6.77
CA MET A 513 15.97 17.57 -6.99
C MET A 513 14.87 17.35 -5.96
N ALA A 514 14.38 18.43 -5.35
CA ALA A 514 13.27 18.43 -4.41
C ALA A 514 12.06 19.13 -5.03
N ALA A 515 10.98 18.41 -5.25
CA ALA A 515 9.67 18.99 -5.57
C ALA A 515 8.94 19.30 -4.28
N LEU A 516 8.57 20.56 -4.07
CA LEU A 516 7.95 21.08 -2.87
C LEU A 516 6.52 21.54 -3.19
N VAL A 517 5.58 21.18 -2.33
CA VAL A 517 4.23 21.76 -2.29
C VAL A 517 4.12 22.56 -1.00
N MET A 518 3.75 23.83 -1.11
CA MET A 518 3.61 24.71 0.04
C MET A 518 2.14 24.72 0.52
N HIS A 519 1.91 24.91 1.82
CA HIS A 519 0.57 25.17 2.33
C HIS A 519 -0.04 26.41 1.67
N GLU A 520 -1.36 26.45 1.56
CA GLU A 520 -2.08 27.60 1.04
C GLU A 520 -1.70 28.89 1.81
N GLY A 521 -1.26 29.90 1.07
CA GLY A 521 -0.79 31.18 1.62
C GLY A 521 0.67 31.18 2.15
N ALA A 522 1.34 30.03 2.25
CA ALA A 522 2.75 29.97 2.60
C ALA A 522 3.63 30.27 1.37
N GLN A 523 4.70 31.01 1.59
CA GLN A 523 5.67 31.32 0.54
C GLN A 523 6.98 30.55 0.76
N PHE A 524 7.57 30.11 -0.34
CA PHE A 524 8.90 29.50 -0.32
C PHE A 524 9.96 30.58 -0.05
N ASP A 525 10.75 30.40 1.00
CA ASP A 525 11.94 31.22 1.29
C ASP A 525 13.21 30.46 0.84
N PRO A 526 13.82 30.81 -0.31
CA PRO A 526 14.97 30.11 -0.85
C PRO A 526 16.19 30.13 0.09
N LYS A 527 16.35 31.19 0.88
CA LYS A 527 17.49 31.34 1.80
C LYS A 527 17.31 30.48 3.05
N ALA A 528 16.11 30.48 3.63
CA ALA A 528 15.78 29.61 4.76
C ALA A 528 15.90 28.13 4.40
N PHE A 529 15.42 27.73 3.21
CA PHE A 529 15.54 26.36 2.72
C PHE A 529 17.00 25.95 2.47
N TRP A 530 17.80 26.81 1.87
CA TRP A 530 19.24 26.57 1.70
C TRP A 530 19.93 26.36 3.06
N LYS A 531 19.68 27.24 4.02
CA LYS A 531 20.26 27.15 5.38
C LYS A 531 19.94 25.83 6.04
N MET A 532 18.69 25.38 5.93
CA MET A 532 18.23 24.11 6.48
C MET A 532 18.90 22.92 5.77
N ALA A 533 18.92 22.92 4.44
CA ALA A 533 19.49 21.84 3.66
C ALA A 533 20.98 21.64 3.97
N ILE A 534 21.76 22.72 4.03
CA ILE A 534 23.21 22.65 4.31
C ILE A 534 23.51 22.33 5.78
N ALA A 535 22.61 22.70 6.71
CA ALA A 535 22.78 22.38 8.13
C ALA A 535 22.50 20.90 8.46
N ARG A 536 21.60 20.26 7.70
CA ARG A 536 21.12 18.90 8.00
C ARG A 536 21.67 17.81 7.10
N LEU A 537 22.16 18.18 5.93
CA LEU A 537 22.61 17.24 4.90
C LEU A 537 24.07 17.52 4.49
N PRO A 538 24.83 16.47 4.13
CA PRO A 538 26.09 16.64 3.40
C PRO A 538 25.84 17.41 2.10
N ARG A 539 26.82 18.20 1.65
CA ARG A 539 26.65 19.03 0.45
C ARG A 539 26.24 18.28 -0.81
N TYR A 540 26.70 17.04 -0.96
CA TYR A 540 26.34 16.19 -2.09
C TYR A 540 24.88 15.71 -2.03
N ALA A 541 24.31 15.53 -0.82
CA ALA A 541 22.94 15.09 -0.61
C ALA A 541 21.94 16.25 -0.62
N ALA A 542 22.37 17.47 -0.24
CA ALA A 542 21.51 18.65 -0.30
C ALA A 542 21.04 18.91 -1.75
N PRO A 543 19.73 19.01 -2.02
CA PRO A 543 19.19 19.13 -3.37
C PRO A 543 19.87 20.24 -4.16
N LEU A 544 20.30 19.93 -5.40
CA LEU A 544 20.83 20.93 -6.32
C LEU A 544 19.70 21.76 -6.93
N PHE A 545 18.53 21.12 -7.15
CA PHE A 545 17.37 21.75 -7.74
C PHE A 545 16.18 21.73 -6.80
N VAL A 546 15.33 22.76 -6.90
CA VAL A 546 14.02 22.84 -6.26
C VAL A 546 12.97 23.15 -7.31
N ARG A 547 11.83 22.47 -7.24
CA ARG A 547 10.63 22.69 -8.05
C ARG A 547 9.47 23.01 -7.10
N LEU A 548 8.73 24.08 -7.37
CA LEU A 548 7.52 24.40 -6.61
C LEU A 548 6.30 23.93 -7.39
N MET A 549 5.52 23.06 -6.78
CA MET A 549 4.31 22.49 -7.37
C MET A 549 3.08 22.98 -6.63
N ASP A 550 1.96 23.12 -7.33
CA ASP A 550 0.67 23.48 -6.72
C ASP A 550 0.07 22.30 -5.93
N THR A 551 0.25 21.07 -6.43
CA THR A 551 -0.28 19.85 -5.81
C THR A 551 0.76 18.72 -5.86
N PRO A 552 0.80 17.84 -4.83
CA PRO A 552 1.70 16.72 -4.86
C PRO A 552 1.23 15.66 -5.88
N ASP A 553 2.15 15.08 -6.66
CA ASP A 553 1.85 13.93 -7.51
C ASP A 553 1.79 12.67 -6.65
N MET A 554 0.59 12.15 -6.44
CA MET A 554 0.35 11.00 -5.56
C MET A 554 -0.37 9.87 -6.28
N THR A 555 -0.08 8.65 -5.84
CA THR A 555 -0.85 7.47 -6.20
C THR A 555 -2.21 7.47 -5.47
N GLY A 556 -3.16 6.65 -5.93
CA GLY A 556 -4.47 6.54 -5.28
C GLY A 556 -4.43 6.12 -3.80
N ASN A 557 -3.33 5.52 -3.33
CA ASN A 557 -3.10 5.17 -1.92
C ASN A 557 -2.16 6.15 -1.19
N TYR A 558 -2.14 7.40 -1.62
CA TYR A 558 -1.41 8.51 -0.98
C TYR A 558 0.12 8.34 -0.91
N LYS A 559 0.72 7.59 -1.85
CA LYS A 559 2.18 7.54 -2.01
C LYS A 559 2.62 8.53 -3.07
N LEU A 560 3.67 9.30 -2.78
CA LEU A 560 4.27 10.24 -3.72
C LEU A 560 4.84 9.49 -4.94
N ARG A 561 4.56 10.02 -6.15
CA ARG A 561 5.00 9.44 -7.41
C ARG A 561 6.24 10.18 -7.90
N LYS A 562 7.30 9.44 -8.26
CA LYS A 562 8.58 10.04 -8.68
C LYS A 562 8.86 9.89 -10.19
N VAL A 563 8.29 8.87 -10.84
CA VAL A 563 8.66 8.48 -12.21
C VAL A 563 8.47 9.61 -13.23
N ASP A 564 7.33 10.30 -13.17
CA ASP A 564 7.05 11.38 -14.10
C ASP A 564 7.85 12.64 -13.77
N LEU A 565 8.08 12.91 -12.47
CA LEU A 565 8.95 13.99 -12.02
C LEU A 565 10.39 13.78 -12.47
N GLN A 566 10.91 12.55 -12.40
CA GLN A 566 12.25 12.22 -12.87
C GLN A 566 12.41 12.41 -14.39
N LYS A 567 11.38 12.06 -15.18
CA LYS A 567 11.37 12.24 -16.64
C LYS A 567 11.36 13.72 -17.04
N GLN A 568 10.54 14.52 -16.36
CA GLN A 568 10.44 15.96 -16.61
C GLN A 568 11.72 16.69 -16.16
N GLY A 569 12.37 16.20 -15.08
CA GLY A 569 13.59 16.77 -14.53
C GLY A 569 13.42 18.24 -14.18
N TYR A 570 14.40 19.05 -14.59
CA TYR A 570 14.41 20.51 -14.42
C TYR A 570 14.20 21.27 -15.76
N ASP A 571 13.53 20.63 -16.72
CA ASP A 571 13.16 21.27 -17.99
C ASP A 571 11.91 22.13 -17.80
N SER A 572 12.09 23.46 -17.80
CA SER A 572 11.00 24.41 -17.59
C SER A 572 9.90 24.34 -18.66
N ALA A 573 10.23 23.87 -19.87
CA ALA A 573 9.24 23.69 -20.94
C ALA A 573 8.29 22.51 -20.68
N GLN A 574 8.74 21.51 -19.94
CA GLN A 574 7.94 20.33 -19.60
C GLN A 574 7.23 20.46 -18.25
N THR A 575 7.80 21.20 -17.30
CA THR A 575 7.25 21.29 -15.94
C THR A 575 6.19 22.38 -15.80
N GLY A 576 6.37 23.53 -16.44
CA GLY A 576 5.52 24.71 -16.22
C GLY A 576 5.62 25.34 -14.83
N ASP A 577 6.35 24.72 -13.90
CA ASP A 577 6.49 25.11 -12.50
C ASP A 577 7.71 26.02 -12.27
N PRO A 578 7.71 26.86 -11.22
CA PRO A 578 8.89 27.60 -10.81
C PRO A 578 10.04 26.66 -10.41
N LEU A 579 11.19 26.84 -11.04
CA LEU A 579 12.40 26.06 -10.81
C LEU A 579 13.52 26.93 -10.23
N PHE A 580 14.25 26.36 -9.28
CA PHE A 580 15.38 27.02 -8.62
C PHE A 580 16.59 26.09 -8.62
N VAL A 581 17.78 26.69 -8.57
CA VAL A 581 19.07 26.01 -8.44
C VAL A 581 19.84 26.56 -7.24
N ARG A 582 20.54 25.66 -6.53
CA ARG A 582 21.32 26.00 -5.34
C ARG A 582 22.54 26.87 -5.71
N ASN A 583 22.69 28.01 -5.06
CA ASN A 583 23.84 28.87 -5.16
C ASN A 583 24.53 28.99 -3.79
N ASP A 584 25.64 28.25 -3.64
CA ASP A 584 26.37 28.19 -2.36
C ASP A 584 27.14 29.46 -2.05
N LYS A 585 27.49 30.28 -3.07
CA LYS A 585 28.16 31.57 -2.87
C LYS A 585 27.21 32.61 -2.30
N LEU A 586 25.96 32.63 -2.80
CA LEU A 586 24.91 33.53 -2.33
C LEU A 586 24.16 32.96 -1.10
N GLN A 587 24.45 31.73 -0.73
CA GLN A 587 23.79 31.00 0.39
C GLN A 587 22.25 30.97 0.26
N THR A 588 21.76 30.66 -0.94
CA THR A 588 20.35 30.63 -1.27
C THR A 588 20.07 29.74 -2.50
N TYR A 589 18.81 29.49 -2.78
CA TYR A 589 18.38 29.01 -4.09
C TYR A 589 17.99 30.22 -4.96
N VAL A 590 18.37 30.20 -6.23
CA VAL A 590 18.07 31.25 -7.20
C VAL A 590 17.21 30.68 -8.35
N PRO A 591 16.39 31.49 -9.03
CA PRO A 591 15.65 31.03 -10.20
C PRO A 591 16.56 30.34 -11.21
N LEU A 592 16.10 29.20 -11.73
CA LEU A 592 16.87 28.40 -12.68
C LEU A 592 16.87 29.08 -14.05
N THR A 593 18.07 29.37 -14.53
CA THR A 593 18.37 29.83 -15.87
C THR A 593 19.63 29.13 -16.37
N ALA A 594 19.96 29.23 -17.65
CA ALA A 594 21.20 28.67 -18.17
C ALA A 594 22.44 29.22 -17.44
N ALA A 595 22.45 30.53 -17.14
CA ALA A 595 23.57 31.19 -16.44
C ALA A 595 23.69 30.74 -14.97
N THR A 596 22.57 30.67 -14.22
CA THR A 596 22.57 30.24 -12.81
C THR A 596 22.88 28.76 -12.67
N LEU A 597 22.49 27.92 -13.64
CA LEU A 597 22.88 26.51 -13.70
C LEU A 597 24.38 26.35 -13.90
N GLU A 598 24.95 27.06 -14.88
CA GLU A 598 26.40 27.01 -15.15
C GLU A 598 27.22 27.44 -13.91
N GLU A 599 26.78 28.49 -13.22
CA GLU A 599 27.42 28.94 -11.98
C GLU A 599 27.33 27.87 -10.86
N ALA A 600 26.18 27.26 -10.67
CA ALA A 600 25.97 26.23 -9.66
C ALA A 600 26.81 24.96 -9.90
N LEU A 601 27.04 24.61 -11.16
CA LEU A 601 27.85 23.44 -11.54
C LEU A 601 29.35 23.65 -11.44
N ARG A 602 29.81 24.91 -11.49
CA ARG A 602 31.24 25.28 -11.32
C ARG A 602 31.70 25.29 -9.84
N GLY A 603 30.80 25.34 -8.89
CA GLY A 603 31.05 25.35 -7.43
C GLY A 603 30.89 23.99 -6.81
#